data_3502918b88fe2e57d79555d5ac0661b5
#
_entry.id   3502918b88fe2e57d79555d5ac0661b5
#
_cell.length_a   1.000
_cell.length_b   1.000
_cell.length_c   1.000
_cell.angle_alpha   90.00
_cell.angle_beta   90.00
_cell.angle_gamma   90.00
#
_symmetry.space_group_name_H-M   'P 1'
#
loop_
_entity.id
_entity.type
_entity.pdbx_description
1 polymer ?
#
loop_
_entity_poly.entity_id
_entity_poly.type
_entity_poly.pdbx_seq_one_letter_code
_entity_poly.pdbx_strand_id
1 'polypeptide(L)'
;MLANMDLKSKQPGPPHALKPNANVLFKRLGDETVLFHLETDRFYELNGTAARFWELLHAGCDVAEIRERMLREFEVDPDQFAGETDTLLALLTKENLVSVDE
;
A
#
# COMPACT_ATOMS: atom_id res chain seq x y z
N MET A 1 16.46 3.33 -28.92
CA MET A 1 16.38 3.63 -28.60
C MET A 1 16.33 3.76 -28.11
N LEU A 2 16.06 3.25 -28.14
CA LEU A 2 15.78 3.40 -27.57
C LEU A 2 15.52 3.39 -26.89
N ALA A 3 15.32 3.14 -26.90
CA ALA A 3 14.95 3.19 -26.18
C ALA A 3 14.73 3.12 -25.58
N ASN A 4 14.57 2.81 -25.70
CA ASN A 4 14.22 2.87 -25.00
C ASN A 4 13.90 2.78 -24.38
N MET A 5 13.76 2.58 -24.45
CA MET A 5 13.42 2.64 -23.85
C MET A 5 13.14 2.47 -23.23
N ASP A 6 13.08 2.11 -23.34
CA ASP A 6 12.77 2.05 -22.67
C ASP A 6 12.53 1.88 -21.98
N LEU A 7 12.44 1.51 -22.09
CA LEU A 7 12.18 1.48 -21.45
C LEU A 7 12.04 1.39 -20.75
N LYS A 8 11.85 1.18 -20.69
CA LYS A 8 11.72 1.28 -20.11
C LYS A 8 11.54 1.35 -19.43
N SER A 9 11.28 1.09 -19.37
CA SER A 9 11.14 1.26 -18.79
C SER A 9 10.93 1.19 -18.10
N LYS A 10 10.66 0.73 -17.93
CA LYS A 10 10.46 0.64 -16.99
C LYS A 10 10.90 0.74 -16.13
N GLN A 11 11.08 0.94 -15.57
CA GLN A 11 11.37 1.20 -14.65
C GLN A 11 11.50 1.41 -13.92
N PRO A 12 11.57 1.47 -13.62
CA PRO A 12 11.80 1.60 -12.56
C PRO A 12 11.43 1.91 -11.50
N GLY A 13 11.49 2.59 -11.13
CA GLY A 13 10.89 3.19 -10.08
C GLY A 13 10.61 2.29 -9.00
N PRO A 14 9.78 2.64 -8.19
CA PRO A 14 9.42 1.55 -7.44
C PRO A 14 9.15 0.67 -8.52
N PRO A 15 9.88 -0.21 -8.57
CA PRO A 15 9.82 -1.07 -9.66
C PRO A 15 8.41 -1.42 -9.94
N HIS A 16 7.58 -1.35 -8.96
CA HIS A 16 6.25 -1.86 -9.18
C HIS A 16 5.26 -0.97 -8.49
N ALA A 17 4.22 -0.63 -9.19
CA ALA A 17 3.10 0.03 -8.58
C ALA A 17 2.30 -1.03 -7.85
N LEU A 18 2.18 -0.88 -6.55
CA LEU A 18 1.29 -1.71 -5.76
C LEU A 18 -0.11 -1.14 -5.85
N LYS A 19 -1.09 -2.02 -5.89
CA LYS A 19 -2.49 -1.58 -5.85
C LYS A 19 -3.30 -2.59 -5.06
N PRO A 20 -4.43 -2.17 -4.53
CA PRO A 20 -5.29 -3.10 -3.80
C PRO A 20 -5.75 -4.23 -4.70
N ASN A 21 -5.83 -5.42 -4.14
CA ASN A 21 -6.35 -6.56 -4.86
C ASN A 21 -7.83 -6.33 -5.13
N ALA A 22 -8.27 -6.54 -6.38
CA ALA A 22 -9.65 -6.29 -6.78
C ALA A 22 -10.65 -7.18 -6.02
N ASN A 23 -10.18 -8.28 -5.45
CA ASN A 23 -11.03 -9.19 -4.68
C ASN A 23 -11.07 -8.86 -3.20
N VAL A 24 -10.62 -7.67 -2.83
CA VAL A 24 -10.66 -7.21 -1.45
C VAL A 24 -11.67 -6.07 -1.33
N LEU A 25 -12.67 -6.27 -0.50
CA LEU A 25 -13.62 -5.23 -0.16
C LEU A 25 -13.13 -4.52 1.09
N PHE A 26 -13.50 -3.27 1.25
CA PHE A 26 -13.12 -2.59 2.47
C PHE A 26 -14.20 -1.63 2.90
N LYS A 27 -14.24 -1.37 4.19
CA LYS A 27 -15.19 -0.42 4.77
C LYS A 27 -14.50 0.35 5.87
N ARG A 28 -14.69 1.64 5.86
CA ARG A 28 -14.14 2.50 6.91
C ARG A 28 -15.12 2.58 8.07
N LEU A 29 -14.60 2.35 9.27
CA LEU A 29 -15.39 2.42 10.50
C LEU A 29 -14.65 3.33 11.48
N GLY A 30 -14.99 4.63 11.48
CA GLY A 30 -14.29 5.59 12.31
C GLY A 30 -12.84 5.73 11.86
N ASP A 31 -11.91 5.46 12.77
CA ASP A 31 -10.48 5.55 12.46
C ASP A 31 -9.93 4.25 11.92
N GLU A 32 -10.76 3.23 11.81
CA GLU A 32 -10.31 1.92 11.37
C GLU A 32 -10.89 1.60 10.01
N THR A 33 -10.21 0.68 9.33
CA THR A 33 -10.71 0.16 8.06
C THR A 33 -10.71 -1.36 8.17
N VAL A 34 -11.82 -1.96 7.78
CA VAL A 34 -11.94 -3.42 7.76
C VAL A 34 -11.82 -3.87 6.32
N LEU A 35 -10.95 -4.85 6.09
CA LEU A 35 -10.79 -5.46 4.78
C LEU A 35 -11.42 -6.85 4.81
N PHE A 36 -12.03 -7.24 3.72
CA PHE A 36 -12.55 -8.59 3.55
C PHE A 36 -12.05 -9.14 2.22
N HIS A 37 -11.35 -10.27 2.31
CA HIS A 37 -10.79 -10.91 1.12
C HIS A 37 -11.79 -11.94 0.62
N LEU A 38 -12.31 -11.71 -0.57
CA LEU A 38 -13.37 -12.57 -1.13
C LEU A 38 -12.90 -13.98 -1.42
N GLU A 39 -11.63 -14.18 -1.69
CA GLU A 39 -11.11 -15.49 -2.04
C GLU A 39 -10.79 -16.36 -0.82
N THR A 40 -10.35 -15.71 0.25
CA THR A 40 -9.92 -16.45 1.45
C THR A 40 -10.93 -16.38 2.58
N ASP A 41 -11.95 -15.53 2.45
CA ASP A 41 -12.97 -15.29 3.48
C ASP A 41 -12.37 -14.76 4.78
N ARG A 42 -11.23 -14.09 4.70
CA ARG A 42 -10.58 -13.54 5.88
C ARG A 42 -10.87 -12.06 6.03
N PHE A 43 -10.97 -11.64 7.28
CA PHE A 43 -11.12 -10.25 7.64
C PHE A 43 -9.83 -9.72 8.24
N TYR A 44 -9.59 -8.43 8.00
CA TYR A 44 -8.42 -7.75 8.55
C TYR A 44 -8.86 -6.39 9.05
N GLU A 45 -8.35 -6.00 10.21
CA GLU A 45 -8.63 -4.68 10.76
C GLU A 45 -7.37 -3.84 10.69
N LEU A 46 -7.49 -2.69 10.05
CA LEU A 46 -6.39 -1.75 9.95
C LEU A 46 -6.70 -0.56 10.84
N ASN A 47 -5.80 -0.27 11.77
CA ASN A 47 -5.98 0.89 12.64
C ASN A 47 -5.40 2.14 11.99
N GLY A 48 -5.47 3.26 12.70
CA GLY A 48 -5.15 4.59 12.20
C GLY A 48 -4.10 4.68 11.10
N THR A 49 -2.86 4.34 11.43
CA THR A 49 -1.75 4.47 10.47
C THR A 49 -1.92 3.53 9.29
N ALA A 50 -2.23 2.27 9.58
CA ALA A 50 -2.41 1.27 8.52
C ALA A 50 -3.64 1.58 7.67
N ALA A 51 -4.70 2.08 8.29
CA ALA A 51 -5.91 2.46 7.57
C ALA A 51 -5.62 3.60 6.61
N ARG A 52 -4.84 4.59 7.06
CA ARG A 52 -4.47 5.70 6.19
C ARG A 52 -3.61 5.25 5.02
N PHE A 53 -2.68 4.33 5.30
CA PHE A 53 -1.85 3.76 4.25
C PHE A 53 -2.73 3.12 3.18
N TRP A 54 -3.71 2.32 3.61
CA TRP A 54 -4.63 1.66 2.68
C TRP A 54 -5.42 2.67 1.85
N GLU A 55 -5.91 3.74 2.49
CA GLU A 55 -6.65 4.78 1.79
C GLU A 55 -5.84 5.38 0.65
N LEU A 56 -4.59 5.73 0.95
CA LEU A 56 -3.73 6.36 -0.04
C LEU A 56 -3.39 5.40 -1.16
N LEU A 57 -3.18 4.14 -0.81
CA LEU A 57 -2.92 3.11 -1.80
C LEU A 57 -4.12 2.94 -2.74
N HIS A 58 -5.31 2.91 -2.16
CA HIS A 58 -6.54 2.77 -2.93
C HIS A 58 -6.79 4.00 -3.81
N ALA A 59 -6.31 5.15 -3.40
CA ALA A 59 -6.45 6.38 -4.17
C ALA A 59 -5.47 6.44 -5.34
N GLY A 60 -4.56 5.49 -5.45
CA GLY A 60 -3.63 5.43 -6.56
C GLY A 60 -2.24 5.95 -6.27
N CYS A 61 -1.94 6.31 -5.03
CA CYS A 61 -0.61 6.77 -4.67
C CYS A 61 0.37 5.61 -4.66
N ASP A 62 1.60 5.85 -5.10
CA ASP A 62 2.63 4.83 -4.98
C ASP A 62 3.20 4.85 -3.56
N VAL A 63 4.02 3.85 -3.24
CA VAL A 63 4.53 3.70 -1.88
C VAL A 63 5.37 4.90 -1.44
N ALA A 64 6.17 5.45 -2.35
CA ALA A 64 7.00 6.60 -2.02
C ALA A 64 6.14 7.81 -1.68
N GLU A 65 5.09 8.04 -2.44
CA GLU A 65 4.16 9.14 -2.17
C GLU A 65 3.44 8.93 -0.84
N ILE A 66 3.03 7.69 -0.58
CA ILE A 66 2.33 7.38 0.67
C ILE A 66 3.21 7.69 1.86
N ARG A 67 4.47 7.23 1.81
CA ARG A 67 5.41 7.48 2.90
C ARG A 67 5.62 8.97 3.14
N GLU A 68 5.80 9.70 2.05
CA GLU A 68 6.02 11.13 2.15
C GLU A 68 4.84 11.85 2.77
N ARG A 69 3.63 11.52 2.31
CA ARG A 69 2.42 12.13 2.84
C ARG A 69 2.21 11.80 4.31
N MET A 70 2.41 10.54 4.67
CA MET A 70 2.18 10.12 6.04
C MET A 70 3.18 10.74 7.01
N LEU A 71 4.43 10.92 6.59
CA LEU A 71 5.42 11.60 7.42
C LEU A 71 5.04 13.05 7.66
N ARG A 72 4.29 13.67 6.75
CA ARG A 72 3.81 15.02 6.95
C ARG A 72 2.56 15.06 7.83
N GLU A 73 1.74 14.02 7.76
CA GLU A 73 0.46 13.99 8.49
C GLU A 73 0.62 13.53 9.93
N PHE A 74 1.57 12.67 10.19
CA PHE A 74 1.76 12.07 11.51
C PHE A 74 3.09 12.49 12.10
N GLU A 75 3.09 12.76 13.40
CA GLU A 75 4.33 13.08 14.09
C GLU A 75 4.96 11.78 14.58
N VAL A 76 5.78 11.18 13.72
CA VAL A 76 6.40 9.90 14.03
C VAL A 76 7.89 9.98 13.73
N ASP A 77 8.65 9.12 14.42
CA ASP A 77 10.07 8.98 14.12
C ASP A 77 10.21 8.31 12.75
N PRO A 78 10.94 8.92 11.81
CA PRO A 78 11.07 8.35 10.47
C PRO A 78 11.59 6.93 10.43
N ASP A 79 12.54 6.59 11.29
CA ASP A 79 13.09 5.23 11.32
C ASP A 79 12.07 4.22 11.81
N GLN A 80 11.33 4.57 12.84
CA GLN A 80 10.29 3.72 13.36
C GLN A 80 9.17 3.56 12.33
N PHE A 81 8.82 4.64 11.68
CA PHE A 81 7.78 4.63 10.66
C PHE A 81 8.18 3.74 9.48
N ALA A 82 9.45 3.80 9.06
CA ALA A 82 9.92 2.96 7.97
C ALA A 82 9.77 1.48 8.31
N GLY A 83 10.13 1.11 9.54
CA GLY A 83 9.99 -0.27 9.99
C GLY A 83 8.54 -0.73 10.02
N GLU A 84 7.65 0.13 10.53
CA GLU A 84 6.23 -0.19 10.57
C GLU A 84 5.64 -0.33 9.18
N THR A 85 6.05 0.54 8.27
CA THR A 85 5.59 0.48 6.89
C THR A 85 6.05 -0.79 6.19
N ASP A 86 7.30 -1.17 6.40
CA ASP A 86 7.83 -2.39 5.83
C ASP A 86 7.07 -3.62 6.35
N THR A 87 6.76 -3.62 7.64
CA THR A 87 5.99 -4.71 8.25
C THR A 87 4.59 -4.78 7.63
N LEU A 88 3.96 -3.62 7.46
CA LEU A 88 2.64 -3.56 6.87
C LEU A 88 2.65 -4.06 5.43
N LEU A 89 3.63 -3.62 4.64
CA LEU A 89 3.76 -4.08 3.25
C LEU A 89 3.96 -5.58 3.17
N ALA A 90 4.77 -6.13 4.07
CA ALA A 90 5.00 -7.57 4.10
C ALA A 90 3.70 -8.31 4.38
N LEU A 91 2.89 -7.81 5.32
CA LEU A 91 1.61 -8.42 5.64
C LEU A 91 0.65 -8.33 4.45
N LEU A 92 0.52 -7.15 3.87
CA LEU A 92 -0.39 -6.96 2.74
C LEU A 92 -0.04 -7.87 1.58
N THR A 93 1.25 -8.03 1.33
CA THR A 93 1.73 -8.89 0.25
C THR A 93 1.50 -10.36 0.59
N LYS A 94 1.84 -10.75 1.80
CA LYS A 94 1.71 -12.15 2.24
C LYS A 94 0.25 -12.60 2.18
N GLU A 95 -0.66 -11.73 2.58
CA GLU A 95 -2.08 -12.07 2.65
C GLU A 95 -2.80 -11.79 1.33
N ASN A 96 -2.08 -11.41 0.30
CA ASN A 96 -2.65 -11.17 -1.02
C ASN A 96 -3.69 -10.04 -1.03
N LEU A 97 -3.49 -9.08 -0.15
CA LEU A 97 -4.38 -7.93 -0.06
C LEU A 97 -4.03 -6.86 -1.09
N VAL A 98 -2.82 -6.94 -1.62
CA VAL A 98 -2.36 -6.05 -2.69
C VAL A 98 -1.79 -6.90 -3.81
N SER A 99 -1.72 -6.31 -5.00
CA SER A 99 -1.09 -6.93 -6.14
C SER A 99 -0.06 -5.98 -6.72
N VAL A 100 0.88 -6.55 -7.46
CA VAL A 100 1.91 -5.76 -8.12
C VAL A 100 1.48 -5.57 -9.56
N ASP A 101 1.48 -4.32 -9.99
CA ASP A 101 1.15 -3.97 -11.35
C ASP A 101 2.44 -3.95 -12.17
N GLU A 102 2.57 -4.89 -13.07
CA GLU A 102 3.77 -5.00 -13.89
C GLU A 102 3.63 -4.30 -15.21
#